data_eeb764827373e982b33588d9e2c44046
#
_entry.id   eeb764827373e982b33588d9e2c44046
#
_cell.length_a   1.000
_cell.length_b   1.000
_cell.length_c   1.000
_cell.angle_alpha   90.00
_cell.angle_beta   90.00
_cell.angle_gamma   90.00
#
_symmetry.space_group_name_H-M   'P 1'
#
loop_
_entity.id
_entity.type
_entity.pdbx_description
1 polymer ?
#
loop_
_entity_poly.entity_id
_entity_poly.type
_entity_poly.pdbx_seq_one_letter_code
_entity_poly.pdbx_strand_id
1 'polypeptide(L)'
;MKQYYLGIELGSTRIKAVLIDETHRIVKSGDYTWKSSLENGVWTYHMEDVQEGLRTAIRNLGKLPGKISAMGVSGMMHGYLAFDKDWNLLAPFRTWQNTMTGEAADKLTETFGFNIPQRWSAAHLYQAVLNGEPHVKNIAHVTTLAGYVHYLLTGENVLGVGEASGMFPIDSVVLTYDDRMLTKFNELLEPYGLPWKVRSVLPVVRIAGEEAGKLTESGSEYLGGLLPAGIPFCPPEGDAGTGMTATNAVAPRTGNVSAGTSIFAMVVLEKPLSKVYPEIDMVTTPTGKPVAMVHCNNCTNDMNAWVSLLGETAQLFGAEVSTGELFTKLYQKSL
;
A
#
# COMPACT_ATOMS: atom_id res chain seq x y z
N MET A 1 10.96 -4.41 -31.97
CA MET A 1 11.81 -4.53 -30.77
C MET A 1 10.97 -5.20 -29.69
N LYS A 2 11.56 -6.08 -28.89
CA LYS A 2 10.86 -6.67 -27.73
C LYS A 2 10.50 -5.58 -26.73
N GLN A 3 9.28 -5.65 -26.22
CA GLN A 3 8.76 -4.73 -25.20
C GLN A 3 8.95 -5.34 -23.82
N TYR A 4 9.30 -4.49 -22.87
CA TYR A 4 9.45 -4.89 -21.47
C TYR A 4 8.68 -3.92 -20.58
N TYR A 5 8.23 -4.41 -19.43
CA TYR A 5 7.49 -3.64 -18.46
C TYR A 5 8.16 -3.77 -17.10
N LEU A 6 8.28 -2.67 -16.38
CA LEU A 6 8.96 -2.61 -15.10
C LEU A 6 7.96 -2.33 -13.98
N GLY A 7 7.81 -3.28 -13.07
CA GLY A 7 7.09 -3.10 -11.81
C GLY A 7 8.07 -2.80 -10.68
N ILE A 8 7.70 -1.83 -9.84
CA ILE A 8 8.41 -1.51 -8.60
C ILE A 8 7.45 -1.77 -7.44
N GLU A 9 7.88 -2.54 -6.45
CA GLU A 9 7.10 -2.82 -5.24
C GLU A 9 7.85 -2.32 -4.00
N LEU A 10 7.17 -1.50 -3.19
CA LEU A 10 7.63 -1.09 -1.86
C LEU A 10 6.91 -1.93 -0.79
N GLY A 11 7.39 -3.15 -0.59
CA GLY A 11 6.85 -4.07 0.42
C GLY A 11 7.44 -3.80 1.81
N SER A 12 6.87 -4.40 2.85
CA SER A 12 7.26 -4.17 4.26
C SER A 12 8.71 -4.58 4.60
N THR A 13 9.33 -5.47 3.83
CA THR A 13 10.68 -5.96 4.09
C THR A 13 11.65 -5.72 2.94
N ARG A 14 11.14 -5.45 1.74
CA ARG A 14 11.93 -5.27 0.53
C ARG A 14 11.33 -4.25 -0.41
N ILE A 15 12.18 -3.48 -1.04
CA ILE A 15 11.87 -2.76 -2.27
C ILE A 15 12.33 -3.65 -3.42
N LYS A 16 11.43 -3.97 -4.36
CA LYS A 16 11.72 -4.86 -5.49
C LYS A 16 11.51 -4.14 -6.80
N ALA A 17 12.32 -4.48 -7.79
CA ALA A 17 12.13 -4.12 -9.18
C ALA A 17 12.04 -5.41 -10.01
N VAL A 18 10.98 -5.56 -10.78
CA VAL A 18 10.72 -6.77 -11.59
C VAL A 18 10.48 -6.36 -13.03
N LEU A 19 11.29 -6.88 -13.94
CA LEU A 19 11.15 -6.70 -15.36
C LEU A 19 10.45 -7.91 -15.97
N ILE A 20 9.35 -7.69 -16.66
CA ILE A 20 8.62 -8.74 -17.40
C ILE A 20 8.64 -8.46 -18.90
N ASP A 21 8.46 -9.51 -19.71
CA ASP A 21 8.27 -9.41 -21.15
C ASP A 21 6.76 -9.31 -21.52
N GLU A 22 6.49 -9.21 -22.81
CA GLU A 22 5.13 -9.14 -23.39
C GLU A 22 4.27 -10.40 -23.16
N THR A 23 4.87 -11.49 -22.66
CA THR A 23 4.17 -12.72 -22.25
C THR A 23 4.01 -12.82 -20.74
N HIS A 24 4.28 -11.71 -20.02
CA HIS A 24 4.24 -11.59 -18.55
C HIS A 24 5.24 -12.51 -17.80
N ARG A 25 6.29 -12.98 -18.48
CA ARG A 25 7.34 -13.77 -17.85
C ARG A 25 8.37 -12.85 -17.21
N ILE A 26 8.79 -13.19 -16.01
CA ILE A 26 9.86 -12.49 -15.32
C ILE A 26 11.15 -12.72 -16.11
N VAL A 27 11.77 -11.61 -16.52
CA VAL A 27 13.05 -11.60 -17.25
C VAL A 27 14.19 -11.29 -16.29
N LYS A 28 13.97 -10.35 -15.39
CA LYS A 28 14.92 -9.93 -14.36
C LYS A 28 14.22 -9.47 -13.10
N SER A 29 14.90 -9.60 -11.98
CA SER A 29 14.49 -9.02 -10.72
C SER A 29 15.69 -8.47 -9.97
N GLY A 30 15.47 -7.41 -9.20
CA GLY A 30 16.42 -6.85 -8.27
C GLY A 30 15.70 -6.41 -7.01
N ASP A 31 16.38 -6.39 -5.89
CA ASP A 31 15.78 -6.01 -4.63
C ASP A 31 16.76 -5.27 -3.71
N TYR A 32 16.19 -4.64 -2.70
CA TYR A 32 16.84 -4.00 -1.59
C TYR A 32 16.08 -4.32 -0.31
N THR A 33 16.76 -4.79 0.71
CA THR A 33 16.16 -5.09 2.02
C THR A 33 16.14 -3.84 2.88
N TRP A 34 14.97 -3.49 3.39
CA TRP A 34 14.76 -2.42 4.36
C TRP A 34 13.87 -2.89 5.49
N LYS A 35 13.66 -2.06 6.50
CA LYS A 35 12.80 -2.41 7.64
C LYS A 35 12.16 -1.16 8.23
N SER A 36 10.98 -1.33 8.82
CA SER A 36 10.36 -0.31 9.66
C SER A 36 11.12 -0.16 10.99
N SER A 37 11.05 1.02 11.56
CA SER A 37 11.51 1.34 12.91
C SER A 37 10.33 1.82 13.77
N LEU A 38 10.42 1.56 15.07
CA LEU A 38 9.48 2.11 16.05
C LEU A 38 10.14 3.31 16.73
N GLU A 39 9.67 4.52 16.40
CA GLU A 39 10.24 5.76 16.87
C GLU A 39 9.17 6.59 17.59
N ASN A 40 9.42 6.91 18.86
CA ASN A 40 8.46 7.65 19.68
C ASN A 40 7.03 7.06 19.67
N GLY A 41 6.93 5.73 19.58
CA GLY A 41 5.64 5.01 19.51
C GLY A 41 5.02 4.96 18.10
N VAL A 42 5.70 5.41 17.07
CA VAL A 42 5.24 5.39 15.67
C VAL A 42 6.06 4.40 14.84
N TRP A 43 5.40 3.45 14.21
CA TRP A 43 6.00 2.61 13.18
C TRP A 43 6.17 3.41 11.89
N THR A 44 7.42 3.57 11.46
CA THR A 44 7.82 4.41 10.32
C THR A 44 8.86 3.74 9.43
N TYR A 45 9.09 4.31 8.25
CA TYR A 45 10.26 4.10 7.38
C TYR A 45 10.88 5.46 7.08
N HIS A 46 12.20 5.50 6.97
CA HIS A 46 12.91 6.71 6.58
C HIS A 46 12.79 6.94 5.07
N MET A 47 12.44 8.16 4.69
CA MET A 47 12.23 8.48 3.26
C MET A 47 13.53 8.48 2.45
N GLU A 48 14.67 8.67 3.12
CA GLU A 48 16.01 8.53 2.54
C GLU A 48 16.26 7.10 2.04
N ASP A 49 15.78 6.09 2.77
CA ASP A 49 15.91 4.67 2.41
C ASP A 49 15.11 4.33 1.14
N VAL A 50 14.04 5.08 0.86
CA VAL A 50 13.23 4.90 -0.35
C VAL A 50 14.09 5.14 -1.60
N GLN A 51 14.83 6.25 -1.64
CA GLN A 51 15.66 6.59 -2.80
C GLN A 51 16.79 5.57 -3.01
N GLU A 52 17.52 5.22 -1.96
CA GLU A 52 18.59 4.24 -2.05
C GLU A 52 18.05 2.85 -2.43
N GLY A 53 16.93 2.47 -1.84
CA GLY A 53 16.28 1.20 -2.14
C GLY A 53 15.81 1.08 -3.59
N LEU A 54 15.19 2.13 -4.14
CA LEU A 54 14.79 2.20 -5.55
C LEU A 54 16.00 2.09 -6.49
N ARG A 55 17.05 2.88 -6.23
CA ARG A 55 18.28 2.85 -7.01
C ARG A 55 18.95 1.48 -6.99
N THR A 56 19.03 0.88 -5.80
CA THR A 56 19.66 -0.43 -5.62
C THR A 56 18.85 -1.53 -6.28
N ALA A 57 17.54 -1.57 -6.09
CA ALA A 57 16.68 -2.57 -6.73
C ALA A 57 16.76 -2.49 -8.27
N ILE A 58 16.74 -1.28 -8.84
CA ILE A 58 16.86 -1.08 -10.29
C ILE A 58 18.28 -1.44 -10.78
N ARG A 59 19.33 -1.03 -10.06
CA ARG A 59 20.72 -1.37 -10.38
C ARG A 59 20.95 -2.89 -10.40
N ASN A 60 20.33 -3.62 -9.48
CA ASN A 60 20.40 -5.07 -9.37
C ASN A 60 19.71 -5.81 -10.52
N LEU A 61 18.89 -5.15 -11.34
CA LEU A 61 18.42 -5.71 -12.63
C LEU A 61 19.58 -5.91 -13.61
N GLY A 62 20.70 -5.18 -13.41
CA GLY A 62 21.84 -5.18 -14.33
C GLY A 62 21.47 -4.62 -15.72
N LYS A 63 22.21 -5.00 -16.75
CA LYS A 63 21.97 -4.50 -18.11
C LYS A 63 20.57 -4.90 -18.59
N LEU A 64 19.74 -3.91 -18.95
CA LEU A 64 18.41 -4.12 -19.46
C LEU A 64 18.46 -4.74 -20.88
N PRO A 65 17.58 -5.71 -21.18
CA PRO A 65 17.60 -6.43 -22.45
C PRO A 65 16.99 -5.64 -23.63
N GLY A 66 16.34 -4.51 -23.36
CA GLY A 66 15.69 -3.68 -24.37
C GLY A 66 14.95 -2.48 -23.77
N LYS A 67 14.04 -1.89 -24.54
CA LYS A 67 13.28 -0.70 -24.15
C LYS A 67 12.20 -1.07 -23.13
N ILE A 68 12.08 -0.29 -22.06
CA ILE A 68 10.93 -0.33 -21.14
C ILE A 68 9.79 0.46 -21.78
N SER A 69 8.65 -0.20 -21.95
CA SER A 69 7.46 0.35 -22.61
C SER A 69 6.51 1.02 -21.64
N ALA A 70 6.45 0.54 -20.40
CA ALA A 70 5.70 1.16 -19.30
C ALA A 70 6.28 0.74 -17.95
N MET A 71 5.96 1.54 -16.92
CA MET A 71 6.32 1.29 -15.54
C MET A 71 5.09 1.41 -14.63
N GLY A 72 5.16 0.78 -13.45
CA GLY A 72 4.19 0.94 -12.39
C GLY A 72 4.83 0.83 -11.03
N VAL A 73 4.21 1.48 -10.04
CA VAL A 73 4.59 1.42 -8.62
C VAL A 73 3.49 0.72 -7.85
N SER A 74 3.87 -0.24 -7.04
CA SER A 74 3.03 -0.87 -6.02
C SER A 74 3.66 -0.62 -4.66
N GLY A 75 2.87 -0.45 -3.62
CA GLY A 75 3.39 -0.28 -2.28
C GLY A 75 2.47 -0.86 -1.22
N MET A 76 2.99 -0.99 0.01
CA MET A 76 2.14 -1.32 1.15
C MET A 76 0.98 -0.33 1.24
N MET A 77 -0.23 -0.85 1.30
CA MET A 77 -1.45 -0.04 1.37
C MET A 77 -1.52 0.78 2.65
N HIS A 78 -2.37 1.80 2.62
CA HIS A 78 -2.72 2.63 3.76
C HIS A 78 -1.57 3.53 4.24
N GLY A 79 -1.67 3.96 5.49
CA GLY A 79 -0.70 4.84 6.12
C GLY A 79 -0.97 6.32 5.86
N TYR A 80 -0.07 7.16 6.37
CA TYR A 80 -0.25 8.60 6.37
C TYR A 80 1.07 9.30 6.06
N LEU A 81 1.13 9.90 4.89
CA LEU A 81 2.17 10.83 4.46
C LEU A 81 1.50 12.16 4.18
N ALA A 82 1.85 13.18 4.95
CA ALA A 82 1.31 14.54 4.83
C ALA A 82 2.41 15.52 4.46
N PHE A 83 2.14 16.34 3.46
CA PHE A 83 3.09 17.29 2.89
C PHE A 83 2.51 18.69 2.83
N ASP A 84 3.40 19.70 2.87
CA ASP A 84 3.05 21.08 2.54
C ASP A 84 2.92 21.30 1.01
N LYS A 85 2.67 22.53 0.61
CA LYS A 85 2.55 22.93 -0.80
C LYS A 85 3.81 22.70 -1.63
N ASP A 86 4.96 22.61 -1.00
CA ASP A 86 6.27 22.41 -1.64
C ASP A 86 6.75 20.95 -1.52
N TRP A 87 5.86 20.05 -1.10
CA TRP A 87 6.10 18.63 -0.86
C TRP A 87 7.16 18.34 0.21
N ASN A 88 7.32 19.22 1.18
CA ASN A 88 8.08 18.91 2.38
C ASN A 88 7.25 18.05 3.31
N LEU A 89 7.82 16.94 3.80
CA LEU A 89 7.15 16.03 4.72
C LEU A 89 6.89 16.75 6.06
N LEU A 90 5.63 16.76 6.50
CA LEU A 90 5.19 17.52 7.68
C LEU A 90 5.20 16.70 8.99
N ALA A 91 5.15 15.37 8.89
CA ALA A 91 5.18 14.46 10.03
C ALA A 91 5.86 13.15 9.60
N PRO A 92 6.42 12.37 10.54
CA PRO A 92 6.93 11.03 10.22
C PRO A 92 5.89 10.18 9.50
N PHE A 93 6.33 9.36 8.55
CA PHE A 93 5.45 8.42 7.88
C PHE A 93 4.81 7.46 8.90
N ARG A 94 3.48 7.44 8.99
CA ARG A 94 2.73 6.50 9.82
C ARG A 94 2.28 5.34 8.95
N THR A 95 2.85 4.17 9.18
CA THR A 95 2.58 2.96 8.38
C THR A 95 1.26 2.31 8.78
N TRP A 96 0.84 1.32 8.01
CA TRP A 96 -0.33 0.46 8.31
C TRP A 96 -0.26 -0.26 9.67
N GLN A 97 0.94 -0.38 10.26
CA GLN A 97 1.16 -1.04 11.55
C GLN A 97 0.68 -0.22 12.76
N ASN A 98 0.44 1.08 12.55
CA ASN A 98 0.04 1.98 13.63
C ASN A 98 -1.44 1.82 13.98
N THR A 99 -1.73 1.68 15.28
CA THR A 99 -3.07 1.51 15.85
C THR A 99 -3.47 2.67 16.76
N MET A 100 -2.93 3.87 16.51
CA MET A 100 -3.11 5.06 17.36
C MET A 100 -4.35 5.90 17.02
N THR A 101 -5.21 5.44 16.12
CA THR A 101 -6.29 6.23 15.51
C THR A 101 -7.68 5.70 15.87
N GLY A 102 -7.81 5.02 17.03
CA GLY A 102 -9.07 4.38 17.44
C GLY A 102 -10.23 5.36 17.50
N GLU A 103 -10.06 6.50 18.19
CA GLU A 103 -11.09 7.52 18.33
C GLU A 103 -11.57 8.07 16.97
N ALA A 104 -10.63 8.38 16.08
CA ALA A 104 -10.95 8.86 14.74
C ALA A 104 -11.65 7.78 13.89
N ALA A 105 -11.16 6.53 13.94
CA ALA A 105 -11.74 5.41 13.21
C ALA A 105 -13.19 5.14 13.61
N ASP A 106 -13.47 5.09 14.92
CA ASP A 106 -14.81 4.89 15.47
C ASP A 106 -15.75 6.03 15.06
N LYS A 107 -15.29 7.29 15.20
CA LYS A 107 -16.09 8.47 14.83
C LYS A 107 -16.40 8.52 13.35
N LEU A 108 -15.42 8.22 12.49
CA LEU A 108 -15.62 8.18 11.04
C LEU A 108 -16.54 7.04 10.64
N THR A 109 -16.39 5.86 11.23
CA THR A 109 -17.26 4.69 10.97
C THR A 109 -18.71 5.01 11.29
N GLU A 110 -18.97 5.59 12.46
CA GLU A 110 -20.31 6.04 12.87
C GLU A 110 -20.87 7.09 11.88
N THR A 111 -20.06 8.12 11.57
CA THR A 111 -20.50 9.26 10.73
C THR A 111 -20.79 8.83 9.30
N PHE A 112 -19.97 7.97 8.74
CA PHE A 112 -20.13 7.53 7.34
C PHE A 112 -21.14 6.40 7.18
N GLY A 113 -21.36 5.59 8.23
CA GLY A 113 -22.04 4.31 8.11
C GLY A 113 -21.25 3.33 7.23
N PHE A 114 -19.92 3.40 7.33
CA PHE A 114 -18.96 2.63 6.55
C PHE A 114 -17.75 2.34 7.43
N ASN A 115 -17.25 1.09 7.43
CA ASN A 115 -16.10 0.72 8.27
C ASN A 115 -14.83 1.48 7.86
N ILE A 116 -14.25 2.23 8.80
CA ILE A 116 -12.98 2.94 8.61
C ILE A 116 -11.95 2.35 9.56
N PRO A 117 -11.08 1.46 9.07
CA PRO A 117 -10.03 0.86 9.89
C PRO A 117 -9.00 1.88 10.39
N GLN A 118 -8.42 1.62 11.55
CA GLN A 118 -7.42 2.51 12.16
C GLN A 118 -6.21 2.80 11.26
N ARG A 119 -5.82 1.87 10.39
CA ARG A 119 -4.68 2.00 9.50
C ARG A 119 -4.90 2.89 8.28
N TRP A 120 -6.15 3.30 8.00
CA TRP A 120 -6.47 4.12 6.84
C TRP A 120 -6.00 5.57 6.98
N SER A 121 -5.62 6.18 5.85
CA SER A 121 -5.15 7.57 5.82
C SER A 121 -6.18 8.55 6.37
N ALA A 122 -7.47 8.33 6.11
CA ALA A 122 -8.56 9.15 6.66
C ALA A 122 -8.60 9.12 8.20
N ALA A 123 -8.40 7.94 8.81
CA ALA A 123 -8.34 7.81 10.27
C ALA A 123 -7.13 8.54 10.85
N HIS A 124 -5.96 8.40 10.23
CA HIS A 124 -4.75 9.12 10.64
C HIS A 124 -4.89 10.64 10.50
N LEU A 125 -5.46 11.11 9.38
CA LEU A 125 -5.68 12.53 9.14
C LEU A 125 -6.63 13.12 10.19
N TYR A 126 -7.75 12.44 10.46
CA TYR A 126 -8.72 12.93 11.44
C TYR A 126 -8.17 12.84 12.87
N GLN A 127 -7.41 11.79 13.20
CA GLN A 127 -6.75 11.70 14.51
C GLN A 127 -5.73 12.81 14.74
N ALA A 128 -4.96 13.18 13.70
CA ALA A 128 -4.05 14.31 13.79
C ALA A 128 -4.79 15.65 14.07
N VAL A 129 -5.99 15.80 13.49
CA VAL A 129 -6.86 16.96 13.78
C VAL A 129 -7.37 16.91 15.23
N LEU A 130 -7.87 15.76 15.70
CA LEU A 130 -8.34 15.59 17.07
C LEU A 130 -7.25 15.88 18.11
N ASN A 131 -6.04 15.43 17.82
CA ASN A 131 -4.86 15.68 18.67
C ASN A 131 -4.37 17.14 18.62
N GLY A 132 -4.87 17.99 17.71
CA GLY A 132 -4.39 19.34 17.51
C GLY A 132 -2.92 19.39 17.04
N GLU A 133 -2.48 18.42 16.24
CA GLU A 133 -1.09 18.33 15.80
C GLU A 133 -0.72 19.56 14.95
N PRO A 134 0.44 20.21 15.20
CA PRO A 134 0.76 21.52 14.61
C PRO A 134 0.81 21.51 13.07
N HIS A 135 1.18 20.39 12.48
CA HIS A 135 1.35 20.27 11.03
C HIS A 135 0.01 20.31 10.26
N VAL A 136 -1.11 20.00 10.91
CA VAL A 136 -2.42 19.87 10.26
C VAL A 136 -2.83 21.11 9.47
N LYS A 137 -2.48 22.31 9.97
CA LYS A 137 -2.80 23.59 9.30
C LYS A 137 -2.03 23.80 8.00
N ASN A 138 -0.90 23.12 7.83
CA ASN A 138 0.00 23.30 6.70
C ASN A 138 -0.17 22.22 5.63
N ILE A 139 -1.09 21.26 5.83
CA ILE A 139 -1.31 20.17 4.88
C ILE A 139 -1.81 20.74 3.55
N ALA A 140 -1.12 20.38 2.49
CA ALA A 140 -1.54 20.58 1.11
C ALA A 140 -1.75 19.26 0.36
N HIS A 141 -1.01 18.22 0.74
CA HIS A 141 -1.13 16.89 0.14
C HIS A 141 -1.09 15.80 1.21
N VAL A 142 -1.97 14.82 1.07
CA VAL A 142 -1.95 13.57 1.82
C VAL A 142 -1.93 12.43 0.82
N THR A 143 -1.00 11.50 0.96
CA THR A 143 -0.89 10.35 0.03
C THR A 143 -0.37 9.11 0.75
N THR A 144 -0.24 8.01 0.01
CA THR A 144 0.40 6.77 0.45
C THR A 144 1.84 6.70 -0.02
N LEU A 145 2.56 5.67 0.40
CA LEU A 145 3.95 5.47 -0.04
C LEU A 145 4.05 5.27 -1.55
N ALA A 146 3.14 4.48 -2.14
CA ALA A 146 3.10 4.26 -3.59
C ALA A 146 2.82 5.57 -4.35
N GLY A 147 1.87 6.37 -3.86
CA GLY A 147 1.54 7.68 -4.44
C GLY A 147 2.69 8.67 -4.33
N TYR A 148 3.39 8.72 -3.21
CA TYR A 148 4.55 9.58 -3.03
C TYR A 148 5.71 9.23 -3.98
N VAL A 149 6.04 7.95 -4.08
CA VAL A 149 7.07 7.50 -5.03
C VAL A 149 6.67 7.78 -6.47
N HIS A 150 5.40 7.57 -6.81
CA HIS A 150 4.88 7.93 -8.13
C HIS A 150 5.05 9.42 -8.41
N TYR A 151 4.70 10.30 -7.45
CA TYR A 151 4.90 11.74 -7.58
C TYR A 151 6.38 12.11 -7.78
N LEU A 152 7.29 11.53 -7.01
CA LEU A 152 8.73 11.78 -7.16
C LEU A 152 9.26 11.42 -8.56
N LEU A 153 8.65 10.44 -9.20
CA LEU A 153 9.09 9.96 -10.51
C LEU A 153 8.40 10.66 -11.68
N THR A 154 7.16 11.12 -11.50
CA THR A 154 6.32 11.64 -12.58
C THR A 154 5.91 13.11 -12.42
N GLY A 155 5.92 13.63 -11.19
CA GLY A 155 5.34 14.92 -10.84
C GLY A 155 3.81 14.91 -10.71
N GLU A 156 3.15 13.76 -10.91
CA GLU A 156 1.70 13.63 -10.88
C GLU A 156 1.20 13.14 -9.51
N ASN A 157 0.30 13.89 -8.86
CA ASN A 157 -0.34 13.48 -7.61
C ASN A 157 -1.59 12.65 -7.88
N VAL A 158 -1.40 11.38 -8.20
CA VAL A 158 -2.46 10.43 -8.54
C VAL A 158 -2.33 9.14 -7.75
N LEU A 159 -3.44 8.42 -7.59
CA LEU A 159 -3.48 7.05 -7.09
C LEU A 159 -4.36 6.19 -7.97
N GLY A 160 -4.04 4.91 -8.06
CA GLY A 160 -4.97 3.90 -8.54
C GLY A 160 -6.17 3.78 -7.60
N VAL A 161 -7.33 3.44 -8.15
CA VAL A 161 -8.59 3.37 -7.38
C VAL A 161 -8.51 2.32 -6.26
N GLY A 162 -7.75 1.25 -6.47
CA GLY A 162 -7.51 0.22 -5.45
C GLY A 162 -6.77 0.79 -4.25
N GLU A 163 -5.68 1.50 -4.47
CA GLU A 163 -4.91 2.16 -3.41
C GLU A 163 -5.69 3.30 -2.75
N ALA A 164 -6.36 4.13 -3.56
CA ALA A 164 -7.19 5.24 -3.07
C ALA A 164 -8.31 4.75 -2.14
N SER A 165 -8.86 3.55 -2.39
CA SER A 165 -9.89 2.93 -1.55
C SER A 165 -9.42 2.60 -0.13
N GLY A 166 -8.12 2.46 0.08
CA GLY A 166 -7.50 2.29 1.40
C GLY A 166 -7.13 3.61 2.08
N MET A 167 -7.30 4.74 1.40
CA MET A 167 -7.14 6.07 1.99
C MET A 167 -8.48 6.65 2.47
N PHE A 168 -9.47 6.59 1.60
CA PHE A 168 -10.80 7.16 1.81
C PHE A 168 -11.82 6.33 1.01
N PRO A 169 -13.09 6.21 1.46
CA PRO A 169 -14.12 5.44 0.75
C PRO A 169 -14.31 5.88 -0.70
N ILE A 170 -14.44 4.89 -1.58
CA ILE A 170 -14.67 5.07 -3.01
C ILE A 170 -16.14 4.81 -3.34
N ASP A 171 -16.74 5.68 -4.15
CA ASP A 171 -17.99 5.39 -4.86
C ASP A 171 -17.67 4.49 -6.06
N SER A 172 -18.11 3.24 -6.01
CA SER A 172 -17.82 2.22 -7.03
C SER A 172 -18.56 2.44 -8.36
N VAL A 173 -19.44 3.44 -8.45
CA VAL A 173 -20.13 3.82 -9.68
C VAL A 173 -19.34 4.88 -10.44
N VAL A 174 -18.92 5.94 -9.74
CA VAL A 174 -18.16 7.03 -10.35
C VAL A 174 -16.64 6.84 -10.27
N LEU A 175 -16.18 5.81 -9.55
CA LEU A 175 -14.79 5.37 -9.45
C LEU A 175 -13.83 6.45 -8.89
N THR A 176 -14.33 7.22 -7.95
CA THR A 176 -13.57 8.22 -7.18
C THR A 176 -14.08 8.28 -5.75
N TYR A 177 -13.49 9.13 -4.91
CA TYR A 177 -13.91 9.27 -3.51
C TYR A 177 -15.41 9.61 -3.39
N ASP A 178 -16.11 8.99 -2.42
CA ASP A 178 -17.54 9.19 -2.16
C ASP A 178 -17.78 10.64 -1.68
N ASP A 179 -18.47 11.43 -2.49
CA ASP A 179 -18.73 12.86 -2.23
C ASP A 179 -19.58 13.09 -0.97
N ARG A 180 -20.46 12.15 -0.61
CA ARG A 180 -21.27 12.26 0.63
C ARG A 180 -20.38 12.11 1.85
N MET A 181 -19.42 11.18 1.80
CA MET A 181 -18.49 10.96 2.91
C MET A 181 -17.46 12.09 2.99
N LEU A 182 -17.00 12.62 1.85
CA LEU A 182 -16.17 13.83 1.83
C LEU A 182 -16.88 15.03 2.46
N THR A 183 -18.18 15.21 2.18
CA THR A 183 -19.01 16.27 2.78
C THR A 183 -19.08 16.09 4.31
N LYS A 184 -19.44 14.91 4.77
CA LYS A 184 -19.50 14.59 6.21
C LYS A 184 -18.16 14.75 6.90
N PHE A 185 -17.05 14.38 6.23
CA PHE A 185 -15.71 14.61 6.78
C PHE A 185 -15.42 16.10 6.93
N ASN A 186 -15.75 16.92 5.94
CA ASN A 186 -15.60 18.38 6.03
C ASN A 186 -16.46 18.98 7.15
N GLU A 187 -17.68 18.47 7.39
CA GLU A 187 -18.53 18.89 8.52
C GLU A 187 -17.84 18.60 9.87
N LEU A 188 -17.18 17.45 10.01
CA LEU A 188 -16.38 17.13 11.20
C LEU A 188 -15.17 18.07 11.38
N LEU A 189 -14.65 18.64 10.29
CA LEU A 189 -13.50 19.57 10.33
C LEU A 189 -13.90 21.03 10.61
N GLU A 190 -15.15 21.42 10.45
CA GLU A 190 -15.60 22.81 10.62
C GLU A 190 -15.18 23.44 11.96
N PRO A 191 -15.29 22.74 13.13
CA PRO A 191 -14.90 23.31 14.41
C PRO A 191 -13.41 23.69 14.52
N TYR A 192 -12.55 23.10 13.69
CA TYR A 192 -11.10 23.28 13.73
C TYR A 192 -10.60 24.41 12.86
N GLY A 193 -11.44 24.99 11.97
CA GLY A 193 -11.11 26.14 11.14
C GLY A 193 -9.92 25.92 10.23
N LEU A 194 -9.80 24.74 9.63
CA LEU A 194 -8.68 24.37 8.76
C LEU A 194 -8.77 25.11 7.41
N PRO A 195 -7.64 25.53 6.82
CA PRO A 195 -7.62 26.30 5.58
C PRO A 195 -7.89 25.46 4.33
N TRP A 196 -8.06 24.16 4.47
CA TRP A 196 -8.26 23.21 3.37
C TRP A 196 -9.55 22.39 3.57
N LYS A 197 -10.02 21.79 2.49
CA LYS A 197 -11.08 20.79 2.48
C LYS A 197 -10.48 19.43 2.12
N VAL A 198 -11.06 18.33 2.62
CA VAL A 198 -10.46 16.99 2.44
C VAL A 198 -10.21 16.65 0.97
N ARG A 199 -11.14 16.98 0.06
CA ARG A 199 -10.96 16.73 -1.38
C ARG A 199 -9.70 17.40 -1.95
N SER A 200 -9.36 18.60 -1.48
CA SER A 200 -8.23 19.35 -2.03
C SER A 200 -6.86 18.83 -1.62
N VAL A 201 -6.79 18.00 -0.60
CA VAL A 201 -5.54 17.42 -0.11
C VAL A 201 -5.34 15.96 -0.53
N LEU A 202 -6.37 15.32 -1.08
CA LEU A 202 -6.30 13.94 -1.58
C LEU A 202 -5.82 13.89 -3.05
N PRO A 203 -5.12 12.80 -3.45
CA PRO A 203 -4.70 12.59 -4.84
C PRO A 203 -5.87 12.44 -5.80
N VAL A 204 -5.62 12.64 -7.08
CA VAL A 204 -6.58 12.30 -8.14
C VAL A 204 -6.64 10.78 -8.30
N VAL A 205 -7.86 10.24 -8.37
CA VAL A 205 -8.06 8.80 -8.56
C VAL A 205 -8.05 8.45 -10.05
N ARG A 206 -7.35 7.37 -10.41
CA ARG A 206 -7.30 6.77 -11.75
C ARG A 206 -7.61 5.29 -11.67
N ILE A 207 -8.13 4.71 -12.75
CA ILE A 207 -8.34 3.26 -12.83
C ILE A 207 -7.20 2.58 -13.57
N ALA A 208 -7.00 1.29 -13.32
CA ALA A 208 -6.00 0.50 -14.02
C ALA A 208 -6.21 0.56 -15.54
N GLY A 209 -5.13 0.81 -16.28
CA GLY A 209 -5.14 1.00 -17.73
C GLY A 209 -5.15 2.46 -18.18
N GLU A 210 -5.43 3.42 -17.29
CA GLU A 210 -5.29 4.85 -17.59
C GLU A 210 -3.81 5.28 -17.53
N GLU A 211 -3.48 6.33 -18.26
CA GLU A 211 -2.16 6.96 -18.19
C GLU A 211 -2.07 7.82 -16.91
N ALA A 212 -0.96 7.69 -16.19
CA ALA A 212 -0.70 8.40 -14.95
C ALA A 212 0.65 9.16 -14.98
N GLY A 213 0.95 9.78 -16.12
CA GLY A 213 2.18 10.53 -16.33
C GLY A 213 3.32 9.69 -16.91
N LYS A 214 4.50 10.29 -16.94
CA LYS A 214 5.72 9.70 -17.50
C LYS A 214 6.90 9.97 -16.58
N LEU A 215 7.91 9.09 -16.61
CA LEU A 215 9.17 9.36 -15.91
C LEU A 215 9.73 10.71 -16.40
N THR A 216 9.87 11.66 -15.48
CA THR A 216 10.43 12.98 -15.77
C THR A 216 11.97 12.94 -15.78
N GLU A 217 12.62 14.01 -16.24
CA GLU A 217 14.07 14.14 -16.11
C GLU A 217 14.49 14.13 -14.64
N SER A 218 13.78 14.86 -13.77
CA SER A 218 14.03 14.85 -12.32
C SER A 218 13.79 13.48 -11.69
N GLY A 219 12.77 12.74 -12.15
CA GLY A 219 12.51 11.37 -11.72
C GLY A 219 13.62 10.41 -12.16
N SER A 220 14.13 10.58 -13.37
CA SER A 220 15.30 9.84 -13.85
C SER A 220 16.54 10.13 -13.00
N GLU A 221 16.81 11.39 -12.70
CA GLU A 221 17.91 11.80 -11.81
C GLU A 221 17.73 11.26 -10.38
N TYR A 222 16.48 11.30 -9.86
CA TYR A 222 16.15 10.71 -8.57
C TYR A 222 16.51 9.21 -8.52
N LEU A 223 16.34 8.49 -9.64
CA LEU A 223 16.76 7.10 -9.79
C LEU A 223 18.25 6.94 -10.16
N GLY A 224 19.04 8.01 -10.15
CA GLY A 224 20.47 7.99 -10.49
C GLY A 224 20.77 7.81 -11.97
N GLY A 225 19.87 8.22 -12.87
CA GLY A 225 20.02 8.11 -14.32
C GLY A 225 19.95 6.68 -14.84
N LEU A 226 19.47 5.72 -14.03
CA LEU A 226 19.41 4.30 -14.39
C LEU A 226 18.34 4.00 -15.46
N LEU A 227 17.34 4.86 -15.57
CA LEU A 227 16.24 4.77 -16.54
C LEU A 227 16.09 6.08 -17.29
N PRO A 228 15.85 6.06 -18.61
CA PRO A 228 15.65 7.29 -19.37
C PRO A 228 14.27 7.91 -19.08
N ALA A 229 14.19 9.22 -19.10
CA ALA A 229 12.91 9.93 -19.03
C ALA A 229 11.95 9.55 -20.18
N GLY A 230 10.66 9.83 -20.01
CA GLY A 230 9.63 9.60 -21.02
C GLY A 230 8.97 8.22 -20.97
N ILE A 231 9.35 7.33 -20.04
CA ILE A 231 8.67 6.03 -19.87
C ILE A 231 7.29 6.28 -19.27
N PRO A 232 6.19 5.80 -19.89
CA PRO A 232 4.84 5.94 -19.37
C PRO A 232 4.65 5.19 -18.04
N PHE A 233 3.84 5.75 -17.15
CA PHE A 233 3.43 5.13 -15.89
C PHE A 233 1.95 4.77 -15.89
N CYS A 234 1.63 3.61 -15.32
CA CYS A 234 0.28 3.31 -14.87
C CYS A 234 0.02 3.94 -13.48
N PRO A 235 -1.26 4.08 -13.07
CA PRO A 235 -1.59 4.55 -11.73
C PRO A 235 -0.92 3.69 -10.65
N PRO A 236 -0.34 4.30 -9.59
CA PRO A 236 0.26 3.54 -8.51
C PRO A 236 -0.81 2.83 -7.69
N GLU A 237 -0.57 1.58 -7.33
CA GLU A 237 -1.53 0.73 -6.63
C GLU A 237 -0.96 0.18 -5.32
N GLY A 238 -1.85 -0.32 -4.47
CA GLY A 238 -1.48 -1.06 -3.27
C GLY A 238 -1.10 -2.50 -3.55
N ASP A 239 -0.30 -3.08 -2.66
CA ASP A 239 0.12 -4.48 -2.72
C ASP A 239 -1.06 -5.46 -2.75
N ALA A 240 -2.16 -5.15 -2.05
CA ALA A 240 -3.37 -5.94 -2.07
C ALA A 240 -4.00 -5.99 -3.48
N GLY A 241 -4.19 -4.85 -4.14
CA GLY A 241 -4.79 -4.76 -5.47
C GLY A 241 -3.90 -5.40 -6.55
N THR A 242 -2.60 -5.17 -6.50
CA THR A 242 -1.65 -5.82 -7.42
C THR A 242 -1.56 -7.33 -7.19
N GLY A 243 -1.66 -7.79 -5.93
CA GLY A 243 -1.76 -9.21 -5.57
C GLY A 243 -3.01 -9.87 -6.14
N MET A 244 -4.17 -9.20 -6.11
CA MET A 244 -5.39 -9.68 -6.76
C MET A 244 -5.20 -9.81 -8.28
N THR A 245 -4.55 -8.84 -8.90
CA THR A 245 -4.25 -8.88 -10.33
C THR A 245 -3.31 -10.03 -10.67
N ALA A 246 -2.24 -10.21 -9.91
CA ALA A 246 -1.25 -11.29 -10.11
C ALA A 246 -1.86 -12.70 -9.97
N THR A 247 -2.89 -12.85 -9.13
CA THR A 247 -3.59 -14.12 -8.91
C THR A 247 -4.85 -14.28 -9.78
N ASN A 248 -5.11 -13.32 -10.68
CA ASN A 248 -6.32 -13.27 -11.52
C ASN A 248 -7.63 -13.28 -10.71
N ALA A 249 -7.62 -12.68 -9.53
CA ALA A 249 -8.74 -12.65 -8.59
C ALA A 249 -9.48 -11.30 -8.62
N VAL A 250 -9.75 -10.75 -9.81
CA VAL A 250 -10.37 -9.42 -10.00
C VAL A 250 -11.80 -9.46 -10.53
N ALA A 251 -12.31 -10.64 -10.85
CA ALA A 251 -13.70 -10.81 -11.28
C ALA A 251 -14.64 -10.98 -10.08
N PRO A 252 -15.92 -10.56 -10.16
CA PRO A 252 -16.89 -10.84 -9.12
C PRO A 252 -16.92 -12.34 -8.73
N ARG A 253 -17.04 -12.61 -7.43
CA ARG A 253 -17.04 -13.96 -6.84
C ARG A 253 -15.69 -14.68 -6.91
N THR A 254 -14.63 -14.00 -7.29
CA THR A 254 -13.26 -14.50 -7.13
C THR A 254 -12.61 -13.81 -5.93
N GLY A 255 -11.54 -14.39 -5.44
CA GLY A 255 -10.79 -13.83 -4.33
C GLY A 255 -9.41 -14.45 -4.22
N ASN A 256 -8.60 -13.89 -3.36
CA ASN A 256 -7.30 -14.44 -3.01
C ASN A 256 -7.03 -14.34 -1.51
N VAL A 257 -6.05 -15.10 -1.07
CA VAL A 257 -5.50 -15.03 0.28
C VAL A 257 -4.02 -14.72 0.16
N SER A 258 -3.59 -13.69 0.84
CA SER A 258 -2.17 -13.35 1.00
C SER A 258 -1.74 -13.76 2.40
N ALA A 259 -0.82 -14.73 2.49
CA ALA A 259 -0.30 -15.26 3.75
C ALA A 259 1.19 -14.92 3.86
N GLY A 260 1.48 -13.91 4.61
CA GLY A 260 2.83 -13.45 4.93
C GLY A 260 3.02 -13.33 6.44
N THR A 261 3.68 -12.30 6.92
CA THR A 261 3.77 -11.96 8.35
C THR A 261 2.37 -11.82 8.96
N SER A 262 1.48 -11.13 8.28
CA SER A 262 0.03 -11.12 8.49
C SER A 262 -0.68 -11.94 7.42
N ILE A 263 -1.96 -12.16 7.58
CA ILE A 263 -2.82 -12.80 6.57
C ILE A 263 -4.00 -11.89 6.26
N PHE A 264 -4.34 -11.77 4.98
CA PHE A 264 -5.59 -11.14 4.57
C PHE A 264 -6.25 -11.94 3.45
N ALA A 265 -7.57 -12.02 3.51
CA ALA A 265 -8.40 -12.64 2.50
C ALA A 265 -9.26 -11.56 1.83
N MET A 266 -9.32 -11.57 0.51
CA MET A 266 -10.09 -10.63 -0.29
C MET A 266 -11.05 -11.37 -1.20
N VAL A 267 -12.28 -10.84 -1.31
CA VAL A 267 -13.32 -11.37 -2.20
C VAL A 267 -13.96 -10.22 -2.95
N VAL A 268 -14.00 -10.31 -4.28
CA VAL A 268 -14.70 -9.33 -5.13
C VAL A 268 -16.21 -9.56 -5.02
N LEU A 269 -16.93 -8.54 -4.59
CA LEU A 269 -18.35 -8.59 -4.34
C LEU A 269 -19.15 -8.33 -5.62
N GLU A 270 -20.33 -8.96 -5.72
CA GLU A 270 -21.34 -8.65 -6.74
C GLU A 270 -22.26 -7.49 -6.33
N LYS A 271 -22.41 -7.28 -5.02
CA LYS A 271 -23.28 -6.26 -4.42
C LYS A 271 -22.61 -5.67 -3.18
N PRO A 272 -22.90 -4.42 -2.85
CA PRO A 272 -22.46 -3.83 -1.58
C PRO A 272 -22.93 -4.64 -0.39
N LEU A 273 -22.19 -4.56 0.73
CA LEU A 273 -22.62 -5.15 2.00
C LEU A 273 -23.92 -4.50 2.48
N SER A 274 -24.80 -5.28 3.12
CA SER A 274 -26.10 -4.82 3.60
C SER A 274 -26.03 -3.93 4.84
N LYS A 275 -24.91 -3.97 5.56
CA LYS A 275 -24.65 -3.19 6.77
C LYS A 275 -23.13 -3.07 6.99
N VAL A 276 -22.74 -2.25 7.94
CA VAL A 276 -21.35 -2.16 8.42
C VAL A 276 -21.00 -3.44 9.19
N TYR A 277 -19.85 -4.01 8.87
CA TYR A 277 -19.21 -5.10 9.59
C TYR A 277 -17.82 -4.61 10.01
N PRO A 278 -17.54 -4.44 11.32
CA PRO A 278 -16.27 -3.91 11.79
C PRO A 278 -15.05 -4.77 11.42
N GLU A 279 -15.29 -6.05 11.15
CA GLU A 279 -14.25 -7.02 10.79
C GLU A 279 -13.93 -7.02 9.27
N ILE A 280 -14.73 -6.29 8.47
CA ILE A 280 -14.59 -6.27 7.01
C ILE A 280 -14.24 -4.88 6.55
N ASP A 281 -13.09 -4.77 5.89
CA ASP A 281 -12.68 -3.55 5.21
C ASP A 281 -13.21 -3.58 3.79
N MET A 282 -13.84 -2.50 3.38
CA MET A 282 -14.33 -2.35 2.03
C MET A 282 -13.32 -1.54 1.20
N VAL A 283 -12.60 -2.25 0.35
CA VAL A 283 -11.66 -1.67 -0.63
C VAL A 283 -12.15 -1.95 -2.05
N THR A 284 -11.34 -1.66 -3.06
CA THR A 284 -11.69 -1.96 -4.45
C THR A 284 -10.56 -2.73 -5.16
N THR A 285 -10.93 -3.41 -6.26
CA THR A 285 -9.94 -3.87 -7.23
C THR A 285 -9.31 -2.67 -7.95
N PRO A 286 -8.17 -2.83 -8.65
CA PRO A 286 -7.58 -1.77 -9.49
C PRO A 286 -8.50 -1.24 -10.60
N THR A 287 -9.63 -1.90 -10.86
CA THR A 287 -10.67 -1.45 -11.79
C THR A 287 -11.91 -0.91 -11.08
N GLY A 288 -11.88 -0.73 -9.76
CA GLY A 288 -12.93 -0.11 -8.96
C GLY A 288 -14.09 -1.02 -8.52
N LYS A 289 -13.99 -2.34 -8.71
CA LYS A 289 -15.01 -3.28 -8.21
C LYS A 289 -14.89 -3.43 -6.68
N PRO A 290 -16.00 -3.47 -5.93
CA PRO A 290 -15.98 -3.56 -4.48
C PRO A 290 -15.37 -4.90 -4.03
N VAL A 291 -14.51 -4.83 -3.03
CA VAL A 291 -13.83 -5.97 -2.41
C VAL A 291 -14.07 -5.95 -0.92
N ALA A 292 -14.50 -7.07 -0.38
CA ALA A 292 -14.49 -7.33 1.05
C ALA A 292 -13.13 -7.92 1.43
N MET A 293 -12.43 -7.27 2.37
CA MET A 293 -11.14 -7.71 2.88
C MET A 293 -11.24 -7.96 4.38
N VAL A 294 -10.74 -9.11 4.81
CA VAL A 294 -10.54 -9.45 6.22
C VAL A 294 -9.04 -9.56 6.46
N HIS A 295 -8.55 -8.87 7.47
CA HIS A 295 -7.12 -8.82 7.80
C HIS A 295 -6.89 -9.33 9.23
N CYS A 296 -5.85 -10.16 9.39
CA CYS A 296 -5.35 -10.60 10.68
C CYS A 296 -3.86 -10.31 10.77
N ASN A 297 -3.43 -9.67 11.85
CA ASN A 297 -2.03 -9.27 12.05
C ASN A 297 -1.07 -10.46 12.23
N ASN A 298 -1.60 -11.65 12.54
CA ASN A 298 -0.84 -12.83 12.89
C ASN A 298 -0.99 -13.90 11.79
N CYS A 299 0.13 -14.43 11.30
CA CYS A 299 0.18 -15.59 10.39
C CYS A 299 1.52 -16.31 10.54
N THR A 300 2.50 -16.04 9.66
CA THR A 300 3.79 -16.76 9.68
C THR A 300 4.61 -16.47 10.93
N ASN A 301 4.43 -15.31 11.58
CA ASN A 301 5.11 -15.03 12.85
C ASN A 301 4.68 -15.99 13.96
N ASP A 302 3.36 -16.27 14.08
CA ASP A 302 2.85 -17.21 15.07
C ASP A 302 3.30 -18.63 14.73
N MET A 303 3.23 -19.00 13.44
CA MET A 303 3.75 -20.29 13.00
C MET A 303 5.24 -20.46 13.32
N ASN A 304 6.06 -19.43 13.08
CA ASN A 304 7.48 -19.43 13.40
C ASN A 304 7.71 -19.59 14.90
N ALA A 305 6.95 -18.89 15.74
CA ALA A 305 7.06 -19.00 17.19
C ALA A 305 6.73 -20.42 17.68
N TRP A 306 5.63 -21.02 17.19
CA TRP A 306 5.27 -22.40 17.53
C TRP A 306 6.31 -23.41 17.04
N VAL A 307 6.80 -23.27 15.80
CA VAL A 307 7.81 -24.19 15.26
C VAL A 307 9.13 -24.04 16.00
N SER A 308 9.53 -22.83 16.40
CA SER A 308 10.71 -22.61 17.23
C SER A 308 10.57 -23.30 18.59
N LEU A 309 9.43 -23.11 19.26
CA LEU A 309 9.17 -23.77 20.56
C LEU A 309 9.20 -25.30 20.44
N LEU A 310 8.60 -25.87 19.40
CA LEU A 310 8.66 -27.30 19.13
C LEU A 310 10.09 -27.78 18.84
N GLY A 311 10.87 -26.97 18.11
CA GLY A 311 12.28 -27.23 17.83
C GLY A 311 13.13 -27.25 19.09
N GLU A 312 12.98 -26.24 19.95
CA GLU A 312 13.65 -26.17 21.25
C GLU A 312 13.29 -27.37 22.13
N THR A 313 11.99 -27.72 22.15
CA THR A 313 11.52 -28.91 22.88
C THR A 313 12.19 -30.20 22.37
N ALA A 314 12.25 -30.38 21.03
CA ALA A 314 12.89 -31.54 20.44
C ALA A 314 14.39 -31.61 20.79
N GLN A 315 15.08 -30.48 20.80
CA GLN A 315 16.49 -30.40 21.19
C GLN A 315 16.73 -30.79 22.66
N LEU A 316 15.82 -30.42 23.57
CA LEU A 316 15.90 -30.84 24.98
C LEU A 316 15.81 -32.37 25.13
N PHE A 317 15.18 -33.08 24.21
CA PHE A 317 15.12 -34.53 24.19
C PHE A 317 16.17 -35.17 23.27
N GLY A 318 17.20 -34.41 22.85
CA GLY A 318 18.34 -34.91 22.09
C GLY A 318 18.08 -35.08 20.59
N ALA A 319 17.02 -34.49 20.04
CA ALA A 319 16.79 -34.52 18.60
C ALA A 319 17.48 -33.34 17.90
N GLU A 320 18.32 -33.64 16.90
CA GLU A 320 18.92 -32.62 16.02
C GLU A 320 18.02 -32.48 14.80
N VAL A 321 17.15 -31.46 14.81
CA VAL A 321 16.22 -31.15 13.73
C VAL A 321 16.37 -29.69 13.34
N SER A 322 16.62 -29.40 12.07
CA SER A 322 16.60 -28.02 11.56
C SER A 322 15.16 -27.47 11.48
N THR A 323 15.02 -26.16 11.59
CA THR A 323 13.73 -25.47 11.47
C THR A 323 13.02 -25.83 10.15
N GLY A 324 13.76 -25.91 9.04
CA GLY A 324 13.21 -26.27 7.72
C GLY A 324 12.67 -27.70 7.65
N GLU A 325 13.38 -28.67 8.25
CA GLU A 325 12.90 -30.04 8.35
C GLU A 325 11.65 -30.15 9.22
N LEU A 326 11.63 -29.38 10.34
CA LEU A 326 10.49 -29.38 11.23
C LEU A 326 9.26 -28.83 10.54
N PHE A 327 9.36 -27.71 9.83
CA PHE A 327 8.28 -27.19 8.97
C PHE A 327 7.81 -28.24 7.97
N THR A 328 8.72 -28.86 7.24
CA THR A 328 8.39 -29.86 6.23
C THR A 328 7.59 -31.03 6.83
N LYS A 329 8.08 -31.58 7.95
CA LYS A 329 7.44 -32.69 8.64
C LYS A 329 6.07 -32.32 9.21
N LEU A 330 5.95 -31.13 9.80
CA LEU A 330 4.67 -30.65 10.34
C LEU A 330 3.64 -30.44 9.24
N TYR A 331 4.00 -29.84 8.11
CA TYR A 331 3.10 -29.69 6.96
C TYR A 331 2.67 -31.04 6.36
N GLN A 332 3.62 -31.98 6.20
CA GLN A 332 3.28 -33.33 5.73
C GLN A 332 2.33 -34.07 6.68
N LYS A 333 2.42 -33.79 7.97
CA LYS A 333 1.57 -34.43 8.99
C LYS A 333 0.18 -33.79 9.06
N SER A 334 0.02 -32.54 8.63
CA SER A 334 -1.25 -31.80 8.66
C SER A 334 -2.16 -32.09 7.46
N LEU A 335 -1.63 -32.72 6.40
CA LEU A 335 -2.35 -33.18 5.21
C LEU A 335 -2.84 -34.61 5.40
#